data_2c86c7d589254c4d0248bf1209723c01
#
_entry.id   2c86c7d589254c4d0248bf1209723c01
#
_cell.length_a   1.000
_cell.length_b   1.000
_cell.length_c   1.000
_cell.angle_alpha   90.00
_cell.angle_beta   90.00
_cell.angle_gamma   90.00
#
_symmetry.space_group_name_H-M   'P 1'
#
loop_
_entity.id
_entity.type
_entity.pdbx_description
1 polymer ?
#
loop_
_entity_poly.entity_id
_entity_poly.type
_entity_poly.pdbx_seq_one_letter_code
_entity_poly.pdbx_strand_id
1 'polypeptide(L)'
;KTILTAALLCAFLGTQAQEYYEKHVAFPAGATTEQKIDMASRLVPTPQQLAWQQMEFTCFLHFGINTFTGREWGDGKEDPAIFNPTELDCEQWVRALKEGGFKMAIITAKHHDGFCLWPTRTTKHSVTSSPWKNGKGDVVQELRKACDKYGLKFGVYLSPWDRNAECYGQGEAYNKFFIEQLTELLTNYGEVHEVWFDGANGEGPNGKKQEYDWDAILKTIRRLQPKAVTAIMGDDVRWVGNEGGLGRTTEWSATALMPN
;
A
#
# COMPACT_ATOMS: atom_id res chain seq x y z
N LYS A 1 -40.65 -40.21 -39.52
CA LYS A 1 -41.34 -38.91 -39.33
C LYS A 1 -41.34 -38.65 -37.85
N THR A 2 -40.87 -37.49 -37.44
CA THR A 2 -40.87 -36.92 -36.07
C THR A 2 -39.63 -37.17 -35.22
N ILE A 3 -38.49 -36.58 -35.62
CA ILE A 3 -37.42 -36.18 -34.72
C ILE A 3 -36.94 -34.85 -35.25
N LEU A 4 -37.55 -33.79 -34.88
CA LEU A 4 -37.09 -32.41 -35.12
C LEU A 4 -37.94 -31.44 -34.27
N THR A 5 -37.73 -31.43 -32.96
CA THR A 5 -38.21 -30.34 -32.09
C THR A 5 -37.71 -30.50 -30.64
N ALA A 6 -36.41 -30.67 -30.45
CA ALA A 6 -35.84 -30.62 -29.11
C ALA A 6 -34.43 -29.98 -29.05
N ALA A 7 -34.14 -29.08 -29.99
CA ALA A 7 -32.84 -28.43 -30.06
C ALA A 7 -32.91 -26.90 -30.06
N LEU A 8 -33.93 -26.29 -29.44
CA LEU A 8 -34.09 -24.85 -29.45
C LEU A 8 -34.56 -24.26 -28.11
N LEU A 9 -34.13 -24.82 -26.97
CA LEU A 9 -34.47 -24.23 -25.67
C LEU A 9 -33.33 -24.25 -24.65
N CYS A 10 -32.07 -24.32 -25.10
CA CYS A 10 -30.93 -24.18 -24.20
C CYS A 10 -30.01 -23.00 -24.53
N ALA A 11 -30.51 -22.00 -25.28
CA ALA A 11 -29.68 -20.87 -25.71
C ALA A 11 -30.05 -19.52 -25.04
N PHE A 12 -30.74 -19.52 -23.94
CA PHE A 12 -31.12 -18.27 -23.26
C PHE A 12 -31.07 -18.39 -21.72
N LEU A 13 -30.02 -18.98 -21.18
CA LEU A 13 -29.66 -18.77 -19.79
C LEU A 13 -28.15 -18.47 -19.69
N GLY A 14 -27.62 -17.70 -20.60
CA GLY A 14 -26.51 -16.83 -20.34
C GLY A 14 -27.07 -15.66 -19.54
N THR A 15 -27.41 -15.87 -18.29
CA THR A 15 -27.44 -14.78 -17.34
C THR A 15 -26.05 -14.16 -17.38
N GLN A 16 -25.94 -13.05 -18.10
CA GLN A 16 -24.84 -12.15 -17.84
C GLN A 16 -24.85 -11.99 -16.33
N ALA A 17 -23.89 -12.59 -15.65
CA ALA A 17 -23.50 -12.13 -14.35
C ALA A 17 -23.07 -10.69 -14.61
N GLN A 18 -23.99 -9.77 -14.41
CA GLN A 18 -23.71 -8.36 -14.44
C GLN A 18 -22.58 -8.20 -13.44
N GLU A 19 -21.40 -7.78 -13.90
CA GLU A 19 -20.33 -7.44 -13.01
C GLU A 19 -20.83 -6.32 -12.10
N TYR A 20 -21.17 -6.67 -10.88
CA TYR A 20 -21.84 -5.80 -9.91
C TYR A 20 -20.90 -4.85 -9.22
N TYR A 21 -19.65 -4.74 -9.64
CA TYR A 21 -18.75 -3.80 -9.00
C TYR A 21 -18.16 -2.86 -10.04
N GLU A 22 -18.67 -1.68 -10.00
CA GLU A 22 -17.95 -0.54 -10.51
C GLU A 22 -17.16 0.04 -9.34
N LYS A 23 -15.85 0.11 -9.49
CA LYS A 23 -14.96 0.72 -8.53
C LYS A 23 -15.22 2.23 -8.43
N HIS A 24 -15.64 2.83 -9.51
CA HIS A 24 -15.96 4.25 -9.65
C HIS A 24 -17.29 4.44 -10.37
N VAL A 25 -18.06 5.41 -9.91
CA VAL A 25 -19.25 5.87 -10.60
C VAL A 25 -19.14 7.37 -10.89
N ALA A 26 -19.31 7.76 -12.15
CA ALA A 26 -19.44 9.14 -12.55
C ALA A 26 -20.91 9.54 -12.59
N PHE A 27 -21.30 10.56 -11.85
CA PHE A 27 -22.67 11.06 -11.90
C PHE A 27 -22.89 11.87 -13.17
N PRO A 28 -23.96 11.61 -13.93
CA PRO A 28 -24.32 12.44 -15.08
C PRO A 28 -24.53 13.91 -14.67
N ALA A 29 -24.21 14.82 -15.57
CA ALA A 29 -24.53 16.22 -15.37
C ALA A 29 -26.02 16.41 -15.14
N GLY A 30 -26.41 17.12 -14.07
CA GLY A 30 -27.81 17.34 -13.72
C GLY A 30 -28.51 16.19 -12.99
N ALA A 31 -27.79 15.11 -12.62
CA ALA A 31 -28.35 14.05 -11.79
C ALA A 31 -28.90 14.59 -10.46
N THR A 32 -30.14 14.20 -10.12
CA THR A 32 -30.74 14.54 -8.82
C THR A 32 -30.05 13.84 -7.68
N THR A 33 -30.27 14.29 -6.45
CA THR A 33 -29.73 13.64 -5.25
C THR A 33 -30.18 12.19 -5.14
N GLU A 34 -31.45 11.88 -5.46
CA GLU A 34 -31.99 10.53 -5.44
C GLU A 34 -31.29 9.63 -6.46
N GLN A 35 -31.07 10.14 -7.69
CA GLN A 35 -30.33 9.42 -8.72
C GLN A 35 -28.88 9.13 -8.29
N LYS A 36 -28.21 10.11 -7.68
CA LYS A 36 -26.85 9.92 -7.16
C LYS A 36 -26.79 8.88 -6.03
N ILE A 37 -27.77 8.91 -5.12
CA ILE A 37 -27.88 7.91 -4.05
C ILE A 37 -28.13 6.51 -4.65
N ASP A 38 -29.05 6.36 -5.60
CA ASP A 38 -29.30 5.09 -6.26
C ASP A 38 -28.06 4.54 -6.96
N MET A 39 -27.35 5.38 -7.72
CA MET A 39 -26.11 4.99 -8.38
C MET A 39 -25.01 4.61 -7.37
N ALA A 40 -24.82 5.40 -6.31
CA ALA A 40 -23.82 5.12 -5.27
C ALA A 40 -24.14 3.85 -4.48
N SER A 41 -25.42 3.52 -4.28
CA SER A 41 -25.85 2.30 -3.57
C SER A 41 -25.52 1.00 -4.32
N ARG A 42 -25.21 1.11 -5.61
CA ARG A 42 -24.83 -0.04 -6.46
C ARG A 42 -23.33 -0.29 -6.50
N LEU A 43 -22.52 0.59 -5.90
CA LEU A 43 -21.10 0.36 -5.76
C LEU A 43 -20.86 -0.81 -4.81
N VAL A 44 -20.03 -1.73 -5.23
CA VAL A 44 -19.60 -2.88 -4.44
C VAL A 44 -18.08 -2.99 -4.48
N PRO A 45 -17.44 -3.52 -3.43
CA PRO A 45 -15.99 -3.68 -3.43
C PRO A 45 -15.55 -4.63 -4.54
N THR A 46 -14.38 -4.37 -5.10
CA THR A 46 -13.70 -5.35 -5.94
C THR A 46 -13.38 -6.62 -5.14
N PRO A 47 -13.10 -7.77 -5.77
CA PRO A 47 -12.71 -8.97 -5.06
C PRO A 47 -11.51 -8.76 -4.13
N GLN A 48 -10.54 -7.91 -4.52
CA GLN A 48 -9.37 -7.56 -3.71
C GLN A 48 -9.76 -6.72 -2.50
N GLN A 49 -10.60 -5.70 -2.69
CA GLN A 49 -11.11 -4.88 -1.59
C GLN A 49 -11.94 -5.72 -0.62
N LEU A 50 -12.79 -6.62 -1.13
CA LEU A 50 -13.58 -7.52 -0.28
C LEU A 50 -12.68 -8.45 0.52
N ALA A 51 -11.68 -9.05 -0.12
CA ALA A 51 -10.71 -9.91 0.56
C ALA A 51 -9.91 -9.15 1.62
N TRP A 52 -9.61 -7.87 1.39
CA TRP A 52 -8.97 -6.98 2.36
C TRP A 52 -9.90 -6.70 3.54
N GLN A 53 -11.15 -6.33 3.29
CA GLN A 53 -12.16 -6.09 4.34
C GLN A 53 -12.39 -7.32 5.21
N GLN A 54 -12.41 -8.52 4.62
CA GLN A 54 -12.59 -9.80 5.33
C GLN A 54 -11.42 -10.17 6.24
N MET A 55 -10.27 -9.52 6.09
CA MET A 55 -9.17 -9.68 7.04
C MET A 55 -9.48 -9.04 8.39
N GLU A 56 -10.21 -7.94 8.41
CA GLU A 56 -10.68 -7.16 9.58
C GLU A 56 -9.57 -6.64 10.49
N PHE A 57 -8.54 -7.46 10.72
CA PHE A 57 -7.50 -7.16 11.70
C PHE A 57 -6.10 -7.28 11.07
N THR A 58 -5.52 -6.14 10.76
CA THR A 58 -4.18 -6.01 10.18
C THR A 58 -3.28 -5.19 11.10
N CYS A 59 -1.97 -5.44 11.05
CA CYS A 59 -0.99 -4.76 11.87
C CYS A 59 -0.09 -3.87 11.02
N PHE A 60 0.15 -2.67 11.50
CA PHE A 60 1.14 -1.75 10.97
C PHE A 60 2.37 -1.74 11.88
N LEU A 61 3.51 -2.15 11.35
CA LEU A 61 4.79 -2.18 12.05
C LEU A 61 5.60 -0.96 11.68
N HIS A 62 5.54 0.06 12.52
CA HIS A 62 6.32 1.27 12.34
C HIS A 62 7.70 1.10 12.98
N PHE A 63 8.66 0.66 12.19
CA PHE A 63 10.05 0.44 12.58
C PHE A 63 10.98 1.08 11.55
N GLY A 64 12.04 1.72 11.99
CA GLY A 64 12.97 2.40 11.10
C GLY A 64 14.14 3.01 11.86
N ILE A 65 14.93 3.84 11.18
CA ILE A 65 16.10 4.50 11.78
C ILE A 65 15.71 5.39 12.98
N ASN A 66 14.50 5.96 12.97
CA ASN A 66 14.02 6.84 14.03
C ASN A 66 13.68 6.10 15.33
N THR A 67 13.55 4.79 15.31
CA THR A 67 13.52 3.97 16.52
C THR A 67 14.76 4.19 17.39
N PHE A 68 15.90 4.53 16.78
CA PHE A 68 17.18 4.77 17.46
C PHE A 68 17.45 6.24 17.77
N THR A 69 16.65 7.17 17.25
CA THR A 69 16.78 8.61 17.54
C THR A 69 15.79 9.08 18.61
N GLY A 70 14.75 8.30 18.89
CA GLY A 70 13.66 8.69 19.77
C GLY A 70 12.80 9.82 19.18
N ARG A 71 12.84 10.02 17.87
CA ARG A 71 12.01 11.01 17.15
C ARG A 71 10.87 10.33 16.43
N GLU A 72 9.75 11.00 16.35
CA GLU A 72 8.62 10.56 15.54
C GLU A 72 8.95 10.57 14.05
N TRP A 73 9.58 11.65 13.60
CA TRP A 73 10.08 11.80 12.22
C TRP A 73 11.56 12.11 12.21
N GLY A 74 12.25 11.60 11.23
CA GLY A 74 13.61 12.00 10.91
C GLY A 74 13.66 13.25 10.04
N ASP A 75 14.85 13.82 9.95
CA ASP A 75 15.10 14.97 9.07
C ASP A 75 15.77 14.59 7.72
N GLY A 76 16.01 13.30 7.51
CA GLY A 76 16.64 12.77 6.31
C GLY A 76 18.18 12.83 6.35
N LYS A 77 18.76 13.21 7.49
CA LYS A 77 20.23 13.33 7.68
C LYS A 77 20.76 12.37 8.73
N GLU A 78 19.93 11.44 9.16
CA GLU A 78 20.31 10.42 10.10
C GLU A 78 21.49 9.62 9.55
N ASP A 79 22.55 9.46 10.36
CA ASP A 79 23.67 8.61 9.99
C ASP A 79 23.22 7.14 9.95
N PRO A 80 23.29 6.44 8.81
CA PRO A 80 22.97 5.01 8.75
C PRO A 80 23.66 4.14 9.80
N ALA A 81 24.80 4.59 10.33
CA ALA A 81 25.54 3.88 11.37
C ALA A 81 24.77 3.72 12.69
N ILE A 82 23.79 4.56 12.97
CA ILE A 82 22.94 4.42 14.17
C ILE A 82 21.94 3.26 14.06
N PHE A 83 21.63 2.81 12.84
CA PHE A 83 20.75 1.67 12.65
C PHE A 83 21.52 0.36 12.91
N ASN A 84 21.48 -0.09 14.15
CA ASN A 84 22.17 -1.31 14.57
C ASN A 84 21.35 -2.11 15.60
N PRO A 85 20.18 -2.65 15.21
CA PRO A 85 19.39 -3.47 16.12
C PRO A 85 20.17 -4.74 16.53
N THR A 86 20.28 -4.98 17.83
CA THR A 86 21.00 -6.14 18.39
C THR A 86 20.10 -7.36 18.55
N GLU A 87 18.78 -7.17 18.69
CA GLU A 87 17.82 -8.21 19.03
C GLU A 87 16.57 -8.15 18.13
N LEU A 88 16.75 -7.74 16.86
CA LEU A 88 15.66 -7.77 15.91
C LEU A 88 15.25 -9.21 15.62
N ASP A 89 13.99 -9.55 15.92
CA ASP A 89 13.38 -10.86 15.66
C ASP A 89 12.00 -10.69 15.02
N CYS A 90 11.99 -10.67 13.70
CA CYS A 90 10.74 -10.59 12.92
C CYS A 90 9.85 -11.83 13.10
N GLU A 91 10.41 -12.98 13.44
CA GLU A 91 9.61 -14.18 13.74
C GLU A 91 8.82 -14.02 15.04
N GLN A 92 9.45 -13.41 16.06
CA GLN A 92 8.76 -13.11 17.31
C GLN A 92 7.61 -12.11 17.06
N TRP A 93 7.84 -11.07 16.26
CA TRP A 93 6.77 -10.12 15.89
C TRP A 93 5.58 -10.83 15.27
N VAL A 94 5.83 -11.60 14.20
CA VAL A 94 4.74 -12.23 13.44
C VAL A 94 4.05 -13.33 14.25
N ARG A 95 4.78 -14.05 15.10
CA ARG A 95 4.18 -15.02 16.01
C ARG A 95 3.20 -14.34 16.98
N ALA A 96 3.63 -13.25 17.62
CA ALA A 96 2.76 -12.48 18.52
C ALA A 96 1.52 -11.94 17.79
N LEU A 97 1.70 -11.43 16.56
CA LEU A 97 0.59 -10.99 15.72
C LEU A 97 -0.38 -12.13 15.41
N LYS A 98 0.14 -13.30 15.05
CA LYS A 98 -0.67 -14.48 14.75
C LYS A 98 -1.48 -14.94 15.97
N GLU A 99 -0.85 -14.97 17.13
CA GLU A 99 -1.51 -15.30 18.41
C GLU A 99 -2.57 -14.26 18.77
N GLY A 100 -2.32 -12.98 18.46
CA GLY A 100 -3.27 -11.88 18.60
C GLY A 100 -4.42 -11.87 17.57
N GLY A 101 -4.42 -12.79 16.61
CA GLY A 101 -5.49 -12.93 15.61
C GLY A 101 -5.32 -12.07 14.36
N PHE A 102 -4.21 -11.35 14.21
CA PHE A 102 -3.91 -10.57 13.01
C PHE A 102 -3.82 -11.44 11.76
N LYS A 103 -4.16 -10.86 10.61
CA LYS A 103 -4.19 -11.54 9.30
C LYS A 103 -3.11 -11.06 8.35
N MET A 104 -2.59 -9.86 8.58
CA MET A 104 -1.56 -9.23 7.76
C MET A 104 -0.64 -8.38 8.62
N ALA A 105 0.63 -8.29 8.22
CA ALA A 105 1.59 -7.33 8.73
C ALA A 105 2.09 -6.42 7.61
N ILE A 106 2.10 -5.12 7.87
CA ILE A 106 2.59 -4.07 6.96
C ILE A 106 3.81 -3.43 7.63
N ILE A 107 4.93 -3.32 6.92
CA ILE A 107 6.16 -2.69 7.43
C ILE A 107 6.42 -1.35 6.77
N THR A 108 6.84 -0.35 7.54
CA THR A 108 7.42 0.88 7.01
C THR A 108 8.77 0.59 6.35
N ALA A 109 8.74 0.11 5.08
CA ALA A 109 9.99 -0.20 4.37
C ALA A 109 10.87 1.06 4.21
N LYS A 110 10.26 2.23 4.01
CA LYS A 110 10.89 3.55 4.05
C LYS A 110 9.90 4.56 4.61
N HIS A 111 10.28 5.31 5.65
CA HIS A 111 9.51 6.45 6.16
C HIS A 111 10.00 7.77 5.56
N HIS A 112 9.50 8.92 6.03
CA HIS A 112 9.84 10.26 5.52
C HIS A 112 11.33 10.64 5.59
N ASP A 113 12.07 10.01 6.50
CA ASP A 113 13.53 10.17 6.59
C ASP A 113 14.30 9.63 5.38
N GLY A 114 13.64 8.83 4.54
CA GLY A 114 14.24 8.23 3.34
C GLY A 114 15.11 7.00 3.60
N PHE A 115 15.25 6.55 4.88
CA PHE A 115 16.04 5.38 5.20
C PHE A 115 15.33 4.08 4.79
N CYS A 116 16.00 3.29 3.94
CA CYS A 116 15.44 2.07 3.40
C CYS A 116 15.81 0.84 4.24
N LEU A 117 14.81 0.09 4.68
CA LEU A 117 14.99 -1.14 5.47
C LEU A 117 15.39 -2.37 4.64
N TRP A 118 15.59 -2.21 3.34
CA TRP A 118 16.04 -3.25 2.41
C TRP A 118 17.29 -2.81 1.65
N PRO A 119 18.05 -3.72 1.06
CA PRO A 119 19.27 -3.42 0.31
C PRO A 119 18.97 -2.81 -1.06
N THR A 120 18.35 -1.62 -1.05
CA THR A 120 18.02 -0.88 -2.27
C THR A 120 19.29 -0.48 -3.04
N ARG A 121 19.17 -0.40 -4.36
CA ARG A 121 20.22 0.12 -5.24
C ARG A 121 20.09 1.61 -5.51
N THR A 122 18.98 2.22 -5.11
CA THR A 122 18.66 3.61 -5.44
C THR A 122 19.35 4.63 -4.55
N THR A 123 19.68 4.26 -3.30
CA THR A 123 20.35 5.16 -2.34
C THR A 123 21.30 4.41 -1.41
N LYS A 124 22.25 5.15 -0.83
CA LYS A 124 23.09 4.68 0.28
C LYS A 124 22.44 4.88 1.64
N HIS A 125 21.37 5.66 1.73
CA HIS A 125 20.62 5.86 2.97
C HIS A 125 19.73 4.63 3.24
N SER A 126 20.36 3.55 3.66
CA SER A 126 19.73 2.25 3.81
C SER A 126 20.52 1.32 4.75
N VAL A 127 19.93 0.17 5.05
CA VAL A 127 20.57 -0.91 5.82
C VAL A 127 21.95 -1.33 5.28
N THR A 128 22.22 -1.11 3.99
CA THR A 128 23.51 -1.47 3.39
C THR A 128 24.67 -0.60 3.88
N SER A 129 24.38 0.60 4.38
CA SER A 129 25.36 1.52 4.95
C SER A 129 25.42 1.46 6.49
N SER A 130 24.59 0.60 7.10
CA SER A 130 24.57 0.40 8.55
C SER A 130 25.56 -0.69 8.97
N PRO A 131 26.02 -0.71 10.24
CA PRO A 131 26.83 -1.81 10.77
C PRO A 131 26.00 -3.08 10.99
N TRP A 132 24.69 -2.98 11.01
CA TRP A 132 23.79 -4.11 11.23
C TRP A 132 24.02 -5.23 10.21
N LYS A 133 24.30 -6.44 10.73
CA LYS A 133 24.66 -7.62 9.91
C LYS A 133 25.76 -7.33 8.88
N ASN A 134 26.68 -6.41 9.22
CA ASN A 134 27.78 -5.98 8.34
C ASN A 134 27.27 -5.43 6.98
N GLY A 135 26.20 -4.64 7.00
CA GLY A 135 25.57 -4.08 5.81
C GLY A 135 24.83 -5.08 4.92
N LYS A 136 24.58 -6.29 5.41
CA LYS A 136 23.87 -7.38 4.67
C LYS A 136 22.48 -7.65 5.21
N GLY A 137 21.99 -6.79 6.11
CA GLY A 137 20.65 -6.92 6.69
C GLY A 137 19.56 -6.56 5.68
N ASP A 138 18.41 -7.17 5.85
CA ASP A 138 17.20 -6.90 5.07
C ASP A 138 15.98 -7.18 5.96
N VAL A 139 15.45 -6.12 6.60
CA VAL A 139 14.32 -6.25 7.53
C VAL A 139 13.05 -6.66 6.77
N VAL A 140 12.89 -6.16 5.55
CA VAL A 140 11.73 -6.48 4.69
C VAL A 140 11.69 -7.97 4.39
N GLN A 141 12.85 -8.56 4.04
CA GLN A 141 12.98 -9.99 3.77
C GLN A 141 12.78 -10.85 5.04
N GLU A 142 13.28 -10.37 6.18
CA GLU A 142 13.10 -11.10 7.44
C GLU A 142 11.64 -11.15 7.85
N LEU A 143 10.93 -10.01 7.76
CA LEU A 143 9.50 -9.96 8.01
C LEU A 143 8.71 -10.80 7.00
N ARG A 144 9.06 -10.72 5.71
CA ARG A 144 8.40 -11.52 4.68
C ARG A 144 8.48 -13.02 4.98
N LYS A 145 9.68 -13.52 5.31
CA LYS A 145 9.88 -14.93 5.69
C LYS A 145 9.07 -15.33 6.92
N ALA A 146 9.02 -14.45 7.91
CA ALA A 146 8.20 -14.69 9.10
C ALA A 146 6.71 -14.76 8.75
N CYS A 147 6.21 -13.85 7.91
CA CYS A 147 4.82 -13.89 7.44
C CYS A 147 4.51 -15.21 6.72
N ASP A 148 5.40 -15.68 5.85
CA ASP A 148 5.22 -16.98 5.16
C ASP A 148 5.16 -18.14 6.15
N LYS A 149 6.07 -18.14 7.13
CA LYS A 149 6.16 -19.21 8.14
C LYS A 149 4.90 -19.32 9.01
N TYR A 150 4.32 -18.20 9.40
CA TYR A 150 3.15 -18.16 10.28
C TYR A 150 1.82 -17.96 9.55
N GLY A 151 1.84 -17.86 8.23
CA GLY A 151 0.64 -17.72 7.40
C GLY A 151 -0.08 -16.40 7.57
N LEU A 152 0.66 -15.29 7.77
CA LEU A 152 0.17 -13.93 7.66
C LEU A 152 0.40 -13.41 6.25
N LYS A 153 -0.51 -12.56 5.79
CA LYS A 153 -0.29 -11.79 4.58
C LYS A 153 0.75 -10.70 4.84
N PHE A 154 1.40 -10.26 3.77
CA PHE A 154 2.47 -9.27 3.84
C PHE A 154 2.11 -8.01 3.04
N GLY A 155 2.34 -6.86 3.63
CA GLY A 155 2.20 -5.54 3.02
C GLY A 155 3.43 -4.67 3.25
N VAL A 156 3.57 -3.65 2.42
CA VAL A 156 4.66 -2.68 2.52
C VAL A 156 4.11 -1.26 2.55
N TYR A 157 4.68 -0.44 3.41
CA TYR A 157 4.54 1.00 3.36
C TYR A 157 5.80 1.60 2.72
N LEU A 158 5.61 2.47 1.75
CA LEU A 158 6.67 3.24 1.12
C LEU A 158 6.28 4.72 1.13
N SER A 159 6.95 5.52 1.95
CA SER A 159 6.68 6.96 2.01
C SER A 159 6.94 7.63 0.67
N PRO A 160 5.93 8.32 0.09
CA PRO A 160 6.16 9.17 -1.07
C PRO A 160 7.03 10.38 -0.73
N TRP A 161 6.84 10.98 0.46
CA TRP A 161 7.69 12.05 0.96
C TRP A 161 9.05 11.49 1.36
N ASP A 162 10.12 12.16 0.90
CA ASP A 162 11.49 11.75 1.13
C ASP A 162 12.36 12.97 1.47
N ARG A 163 12.85 12.99 2.70
CA ARG A 163 13.64 14.10 3.24
C ARG A 163 15.15 13.92 3.00
N ASN A 164 15.55 12.77 2.45
CA ASN A 164 16.95 12.47 2.14
C ASN A 164 17.26 12.59 0.64
N ALA A 165 16.38 12.13 -0.24
CA ALA A 165 16.65 12.05 -1.66
C ALA A 165 16.85 13.45 -2.27
N GLU A 166 18.05 13.72 -2.83
CA GLU A 166 18.37 15.01 -3.47
C GLU A 166 17.47 15.33 -4.65
N CYS A 167 16.95 14.31 -5.34
CA CYS A 167 16.03 14.47 -6.46
C CYS A 167 14.58 14.75 -6.05
N TYR A 168 14.25 14.69 -4.76
CA TYR A 168 12.89 15.01 -4.29
C TYR A 168 12.53 16.46 -4.64
N GLY A 169 11.28 16.66 -5.07
CA GLY A 169 10.81 17.97 -5.55
C GLY A 169 11.34 18.35 -6.95
N GLN A 170 11.87 17.37 -7.70
CA GLN A 170 12.33 17.55 -9.08
C GLN A 170 11.42 16.81 -10.10
N GLY A 171 10.14 16.61 -9.76
CA GLY A 171 9.15 16.04 -10.66
C GLY A 171 9.55 14.67 -11.19
N GLU A 172 9.79 14.54 -12.50
CA GLU A 172 10.09 13.29 -13.18
C GLU A 172 11.30 12.53 -12.59
N ALA A 173 12.34 13.22 -12.17
CA ALA A 173 13.54 12.59 -11.61
C ALA A 173 13.22 11.81 -10.32
N TYR A 174 12.41 12.39 -9.44
CA TYR A 174 11.99 11.69 -8.23
C TYR A 174 10.92 10.62 -8.52
N ASN A 175 10.00 10.85 -9.42
CA ASN A 175 9.01 9.85 -9.82
C ASN A 175 9.69 8.57 -10.32
N LYS A 176 10.75 8.71 -11.12
CA LYS A 176 11.57 7.58 -11.57
C LYS A 176 12.25 6.87 -10.38
N PHE A 177 12.91 7.62 -9.51
CA PHE A 177 13.56 7.11 -8.30
C PHE A 177 12.57 6.34 -7.41
N PHE A 178 11.38 6.90 -7.17
CA PHE A 178 10.34 6.29 -6.35
C PHE A 178 9.80 5.00 -6.98
N ILE A 179 9.55 5.00 -8.29
CA ILE A 179 9.09 3.81 -9.03
C ILE A 179 10.16 2.71 -9.05
N GLU A 180 11.45 3.06 -9.08
CA GLU A 180 12.54 2.07 -8.95
C GLU A 180 12.51 1.41 -7.56
N GLN A 181 12.38 2.16 -6.48
CA GLN A 181 12.23 1.63 -5.11
C GLN A 181 10.99 0.74 -4.99
N LEU A 182 9.87 1.22 -5.49
CA LEU A 182 8.62 0.47 -5.50
C LEU A 182 8.75 -0.84 -6.28
N THR A 183 9.43 -0.81 -7.44
CA THR A 183 9.69 -2.00 -8.25
C THR A 183 10.53 -3.02 -7.49
N GLU A 184 11.57 -2.61 -6.78
CA GLU A 184 12.37 -3.51 -5.94
C GLU A 184 11.50 -4.22 -4.90
N LEU A 185 10.65 -3.47 -4.18
CA LEU A 185 9.76 -4.02 -3.16
C LEU A 185 8.71 -4.99 -3.74
N LEU A 186 8.20 -4.69 -4.92
CA LEU A 186 7.14 -5.48 -5.53
C LEU A 186 7.64 -6.69 -6.35
N THR A 187 8.96 -6.82 -6.54
CA THR A 187 9.54 -7.95 -7.31
C THR A 187 10.41 -8.88 -6.48
N ASN A 188 11.01 -8.39 -5.39
CA ASN A 188 12.00 -9.16 -4.65
C ASN A 188 11.44 -9.95 -3.46
N TYR A 189 10.21 -9.67 -3.04
CA TYR A 189 9.64 -10.20 -1.78
C TYR A 189 8.38 -11.05 -1.98
N GLY A 190 8.17 -11.57 -3.21
CA GLY A 190 7.02 -12.42 -3.52
C GLY A 190 5.70 -11.66 -3.55
N GLU A 191 4.60 -12.28 -3.12
CA GLU A 191 3.28 -11.67 -3.15
C GLU A 191 3.15 -10.60 -2.08
N VAL A 192 2.79 -9.39 -2.51
CA VAL A 192 2.46 -8.24 -1.65
C VAL A 192 0.96 -8.01 -1.72
N HIS A 193 0.30 -7.96 -0.56
CA HIS A 193 -1.16 -7.86 -0.49
C HIS A 193 -1.65 -6.42 -0.32
N GLU A 194 -0.82 -5.56 0.22
CA GLU A 194 -1.12 -4.14 0.39
C GLU A 194 0.11 -3.28 0.16
N VAL A 195 -0.06 -2.21 -0.60
CA VAL A 195 0.93 -1.14 -0.75
C VAL A 195 0.34 0.12 -0.12
N TRP A 196 0.95 0.55 0.97
CA TRP A 196 0.47 1.67 1.75
C TRP A 196 1.32 2.91 1.47
N PHE A 197 0.70 4.00 1.08
CA PHE A 197 1.35 5.29 0.84
C PHE A 197 0.85 6.33 1.83
N ASP A 198 1.78 7.08 2.40
CA ASP A 198 1.43 8.23 3.22
C ASP A 198 0.89 9.38 2.38
N GLY A 199 -0.09 10.10 2.92
CA GLY A 199 -0.63 11.31 2.30
C GLY A 199 0.22 12.56 2.56
N ALA A 200 1.23 12.49 3.42
CA ALA A 200 2.09 13.62 3.72
C ALA A 200 2.95 14.00 2.51
N ASN A 201 2.96 15.30 2.21
CA ASN A 201 3.74 15.88 1.11
C ASN A 201 4.43 17.17 1.60
N GLY A 202 5.50 17.00 2.36
CA GLY A 202 6.34 18.08 2.85
C GLY A 202 7.44 18.46 1.89
N GLU A 203 8.32 19.35 2.34
CA GLU A 203 9.50 19.78 1.59
C GLU A 203 10.62 18.75 1.71
N GLY A 204 11.37 18.57 0.63
CA GLY A 204 12.59 17.77 0.59
C GLY A 204 13.85 18.58 0.96
N PRO A 205 15.05 17.99 0.77
CA PRO A 205 16.33 18.64 1.10
C PRO A 205 16.56 19.97 0.39
N ASN A 206 15.93 20.15 -0.77
CA ASN A 206 16.02 21.35 -1.60
C ASN A 206 14.91 22.39 -1.31
N GLY A 207 14.09 22.18 -0.27
CA GLY A 207 12.98 23.08 0.09
C GLY A 207 11.78 23.03 -0.86
N LYS A 208 11.68 22.01 -1.71
CA LYS A 208 10.57 21.85 -2.65
C LYS A 208 9.69 20.68 -2.28
N LYS A 209 8.41 20.79 -2.60
CA LYS A 209 7.46 19.68 -2.57
C LYS A 209 7.50 18.92 -3.89
N GLN A 210 7.16 17.63 -3.85
CA GLN A 210 7.12 16.78 -5.03
C GLN A 210 5.75 16.81 -5.72
N GLU A 211 5.77 16.79 -7.04
CA GLU A 211 4.61 16.45 -7.86
C GLU A 211 4.72 15.00 -8.31
N TYR A 212 3.78 14.17 -7.84
CA TYR A 212 3.82 12.74 -8.09
C TYR A 212 3.06 12.35 -9.35
N ASP A 213 3.63 11.44 -10.14
CA ASP A 213 2.94 10.74 -11.23
C ASP A 213 2.22 9.51 -10.66
N TRP A 214 1.08 9.74 -10.00
CA TRP A 214 0.28 8.68 -9.41
C TRP A 214 -0.20 7.65 -10.44
N ASP A 215 -0.45 8.06 -11.69
CA ASP A 215 -0.85 7.15 -12.75
C ASP A 215 0.25 6.12 -13.05
N ALA A 216 1.49 6.56 -13.19
CA ALA A 216 2.61 5.67 -13.42
C ALA A 216 2.90 4.78 -12.20
N ILE A 217 2.78 5.32 -10.98
CA ILE A 217 2.96 4.59 -9.73
C ILE A 217 1.90 3.48 -9.62
N LEU A 218 0.62 3.80 -9.76
CA LEU A 218 -0.48 2.84 -9.66
C LEU A 218 -0.42 1.79 -10.78
N LYS A 219 -0.13 2.18 -12.02
CA LYS A 219 0.10 1.23 -13.13
C LYS A 219 1.23 0.25 -12.83
N THR A 220 2.29 0.70 -12.18
CA THR A 220 3.40 -0.17 -11.77
C THR A 220 2.93 -1.23 -10.77
N ILE A 221 2.14 -0.85 -9.77
CA ILE A 221 1.56 -1.78 -8.80
C ILE A 221 0.65 -2.79 -9.50
N ARG A 222 -0.29 -2.33 -10.32
CA ARG A 222 -1.23 -3.21 -11.03
C ARG A 222 -0.52 -4.22 -11.94
N ARG A 223 0.60 -3.83 -12.55
CA ARG A 223 1.41 -4.70 -13.39
C ARG A 223 2.19 -5.75 -12.58
N LEU A 224 2.80 -5.35 -11.46
CA LEU A 224 3.69 -6.22 -10.68
C LEU A 224 2.95 -7.05 -9.63
N GLN A 225 1.91 -6.48 -9.02
CA GLN A 225 1.11 -7.09 -7.96
C GLN A 225 -0.40 -6.83 -8.22
N PRO A 226 -1.00 -7.49 -9.22
CA PRO A 226 -2.36 -7.19 -9.67
C PRO A 226 -3.44 -7.44 -8.61
N LYS A 227 -3.12 -8.21 -7.58
CA LYS A 227 -4.03 -8.52 -6.47
C LYS A 227 -3.85 -7.61 -5.26
N ALA A 228 -2.78 -6.80 -5.22
CA ALA A 228 -2.55 -5.91 -4.10
C ALA A 228 -3.60 -4.79 -4.07
N VAL A 229 -4.00 -4.41 -2.87
CA VAL A 229 -4.75 -3.17 -2.64
C VAL A 229 -3.78 -2.02 -2.39
N THR A 230 -4.17 -0.82 -2.80
CA THR A 230 -3.46 0.43 -2.51
C THR A 230 -4.18 1.17 -1.41
N ALA A 231 -3.46 1.59 -0.37
CA ALA A 231 -4.02 2.31 0.75
C ALA A 231 -3.54 3.76 0.78
N ILE A 232 -4.44 4.64 1.17
CA ILE A 232 -4.36 6.09 1.33
C ILE A 232 -4.24 6.80 -0.02
N MET A 233 -3.08 6.81 -0.64
CA MET A 233 -2.92 7.32 -2.00
C MET A 233 -3.16 6.18 -2.99
N GLY A 234 -4.29 6.24 -3.64
CA GLY A 234 -4.83 5.18 -4.50
C GLY A 234 -6.33 5.10 -4.32
N ASP A 235 -6.93 4.12 -4.98
CA ASP A 235 -8.39 4.06 -5.12
C ASP A 235 -9.00 2.79 -4.51
N ASP A 236 -8.24 2.01 -3.72
CA ASP A 236 -8.75 0.77 -3.14
C ASP A 236 -9.20 0.93 -1.68
N VAL A 237 -8.34 1.51 -0.84
CA VAL A 237 -8.57 1.65 0.60
C VAL A 237 -8.31 3.09 1.00
N ARG A 238 -9.32 3.74 1.54
CA ARG A 238 -9.16 5.10 2.08
C ARG A 238 -8.75 5.07 3.55
N TRP A 239 -8.09 6.11 3.99
CA TRP A 239 -7.90 6.39 5.38
C TRP A 239 -9.13 7.14 5.95
N VAL A 240 -9.57 6.79 7.17
CA VAL A 240 -10.68 7.51 7.83
C VAL A 240 -10.33 8.99 8.10
N GLY A 241 -9.05 9.32 8.16
CA GLY A 241 -8.58 10.68 8.00
C GLY A 241 -8.26 11.42 9.29
N ASN A 242 -7.99 10.72 10.38
CA ASN A 242 -7.45 11.32 11.58
C ASN A 242 -6.59 10.34 12.39
N GLU A 243 -5.63 10.88 13.12
CA GLU A 243 -4.77 10.12 14.03
C GLU A 243 -5.34 10.03 15.46
N GLY A 244 -6.46 10.69 15.70
CA GLY A 244 -7.17 10.64 16.97
C GLY A 244 -8.01 9.39 17.20
N GLY A 245 -8.07 8.49 16.23
CA GLY A 245 -8.85 7.25 16.30
C GLY A 245 -10.37 7.44 16.27
N LEU A 246 -10.85 8.59 15.79
CA LEU A 246 -12.26 8.93 15.77
C LEU A 246 -12.86 8.73 14.39
N GLY A 247 -13.86 7.86 14.28
CA GLY A 247 -14.72 7.76 13.10
C GLY A 247 -15.73 8.93 13.06
N ARG A 248 -16.15 9.33 11.86
CA ARG A 248 -17.28 10.25 11.68
C ARG A 248 -18.60 9.50 11.86
N THR A 249 -19.66 10.20 12.21
CA THR A 249 -21.01 9.61 12.37
C THR A 249 -21.58 9.05 11.09
N THR A 250 -21.04 9.44 9.94
CA THR A 250 -21.49 9.04 8.59
C THR A 250 -20.32 8.49 7.76
N GLU A 251 -19.67 7.43 8.27
CA GLU A 251 -18.65 6.73 7.51
C GLU A 251 -19.30 5.71 6.55
N TRP A 252 -19.13 5.96 5.26
CA TRP A 252 -19.63 5.11 4.18
C TRP A 252 -18.46 4.45 3.46
N SER A 253 -18.68 3.23 2.95
CA SER A 253 -17.70 2.55 2.11
C SER A 253 -17.50 3.27 0.77
N ALA A 254 -18.57 3.78 0.18
CA ALA A 254 -18.49 4.63 -1.00
C ALA A 254 -18.21 6.09 -0.59
N THR A 255 -17.18 6.68 -1.15
CA THR A 255 -16.77 8.06 -0.87
C THR A 255 -16.52 8.83 -2.16
N ALA A 256 -16.63 10.16 -2.11
CA ALA A 256 -16.20 11.00 -3.22
C ALA A 256 -14.69 10.82 -3.45
N LEU A 257 -14.28 10.72 -4.71
CA LEU A 257 -12.85 10.85 -5.06
C LEU A 257 -12.44 12.29 -4.75
N MET A 258 -11.39 12.42 -3.95
CA MET A 258 -10.78 13.71 -3.74
C MET A 258 -10.01 14.09 -5.01
N PRO A 259 -10.08 15.35 -5.46
CA PRO A 259 -9.20 15.80 -6.54
C PRO A 259 -7.74 15.66 -6.08
N ASN A 260 -6.92 15.09 -6.93
CA ASN A 260 -5.48 14.97 -6.75
C ASN A 260 -4.82 16.34 -6.72
#